data_f0091e53c3759807cb1c261f576330cf
#
_entry.id   f0091e53c3759807cb1c261f576330cf
#
_cell.length_a   1.000
_cell.length_b   1.000
_cell.length_c   1.000
_cell.angle_alpha   90.00
_cell.angle_beta   90.00
_cell.angle_gamma   90.00
#
_symmetry.space_group_name_H-M   'P 1'
#
loop_
_entity.id
_entity.type
_entity.pdbx_description
1 polymer ?
#
loop_
_entity_poly.entity_id
_entity_poly.type
_entity_poly.pdbx_seq_one_letter_code
_entity_poly.pdbx_strand_id
1 'polypeptide(L)'
;MASRQVRCNQCGSVLMVPAAAVRVVECRVCHGMNQIRPSTGPWSQPLRPSYNVFGPKRAVLCGIRYHGQDSQQLNGTVNDVKNMNMFLVKYCGFPRESILILTDDMEERDPLKFPTKYNIQMAMRWLIEGSQSGDSLVFHFAGHGAQEPDMSGDELDRSDEVICPVDSREQGNILDDEINATIVRPLPRGAKLHAVIDSCHSGTVLDLAYVWSLSREGYWTWDYQYYRVRRPNKDTSGGVAICISGCHDDQSSKETPALSGGYAFTGAFTYSFIYTMLNEPGLSYGRLLSAMRSIIRGIPNDPYASLFNTDFIFASRQ
;
A
#
# COMPACT_ATOMS: atom_id res chain seq x y z
N MET A 1 -16.87 -18.37 -31.62
CA MET A 1 -16.69 -17.57 -30.38
C MET A 1 -17.74 -18.05 -29.39
N ALA A 2 -17.33 -18.43 -28.21
CA ALA A 2 -18.27 -18.90 -27.19
C ALA A 2 -19.12 -17.72 -26.70
N SER A 3 -20.42 -17.90 -26.60
CA SER A 3 -21.37 -16.94 -26.03
C SER A 3 -22.10 -17.60 -24.86
N ARG A 4 -22.51 -16.79 -23.88
CA ARG A 4 -23.31 -17.25 -22.75
C ARG A 4 -24.66 -16.55 -22.69
N GLN A 5 -25.63 -17.19 -22.07
CA GLN A 5 -26.95 -16.63 -21.83
C GLN A 5 -27.02 -15.96 -20.46
N VAL A 6 -27.58 -14.75 -20.42
CA VAL A 6 -27.88 -14.00 -19.19
C VAL A 6 -29.30 -13.46 -19.28
N ARG A 7 -30.03 -13.37 -18.18
CA ARG A 7 -31.35 -12.77 -18.15
C ARG A 7 -31.28 -11.27 -17.90
N CYS A 8 -32.07 -10.50 -18.63
CA CYS A 8 -32.21 -9.07 -18.39
C CYS A 8 -32.81 -8.81 -16.98
N ASN A 9 -32.16 -7.95 -16.21
CA ASN A 9 -32.61 -7.61 -14.85
C ASN A 9 -33.93 -6.83 -14.80
N GLN A 10 -34.36 -6.21 -15.92
CA GLN A 10 -35.58 -5.42 -16.00
C GLN A 10 -36.78 -6.18 -16.56
N CYS A 11 -36.59 -6.93 -17.66
CA CYS A 11 -37.69 -7.57 -18.33
C CYS A 11 -37.59 -9.11 -18.39
N GLY A 12 -36.55 -9.72 -17.85
CA GLY A 12 -36.35 -11.17 -17.81
C GLY A 12 -35.96 -11.81 -19.16
N SER A 13 -35.88 -11.04 -20.26
CA SER A 13 -35.49 -11.55 -21.58
C SER A 13 -34.08 -12.13 -21.58
N VAL A 14 -33.86 -13.18 -22.39
CA VAL A 14 -32.54 -13.81 -22.53
C VAL A 14 -31.65 -12.97 -23.42
N LEU A 15 -30.46 -12.61 -22.90
CA LEU A 15 -29.42 -11.88 -23.61
C LEU A 15 -28.30 -12.84 -23.95
N MET A 16 -27.83 -12.84 -25.17
CA MET A 16 -26.63 -13.56 -25.62
C MET A 16 -25.43 -12.64 -25.48
N VAL A 17 -24.50 -12.98 -24.59
CA VAL A 17 -23.32 -12.15 -24.25
C VAL A 17 -22.06 -12.87 -24.73
N PRO A 18 -21.14 -12.20 -25.48
CA PRO A 18 -19.87 -12.77 -25.83
C PRO A 18 -19.10 -13.21 -24.56
N ALA A 19 -18.35 -14.31 -24.65
CA ALA A 19 -17.56 -14.80 -23.52
C ALA A 19 -16.40 -13.88 -23.13
N ALA A 20 -15.97 -12.98 -24.02
CA ALA A 20 -15.00 -11.93 -23.72
C ALA A 20 -15.64 -10.82 -22.89
N ALA A 21 -14.91 -10.28 -21.95
CA ALA A 21 -15.33 -9.37 -20.89
C ALA A 21 -16.13 -8.13 -21.35
N VAL A 22 -17.43 -8.30 -21.58
CA VAL A 22 -18.36 -7.18 -21.76
C VAL A 22 -18.98 -6.91 -20.38
N ARG A 23 -18.77 -5.71 -19.84
CA ARG A 23 -19.25 -5.34 -18.50
C ARG A 23 -20.71 -4.85 -18.50
N VAL A 24 -21.18 -4.30 -19.59
CA VAL A 24 -22.53 -3.76 -19.71
C VAL A 24 -23.12 -4.14 -21.07
N VAL A 25 -24.34 -4.65 -21.08
CA VAL A 25 -25.09 -5.01 -22.28
C VAL A 25 -26.47 -4.39 -22.25
N GLU A 26 -26.85 -3.71 -23.32
CA GLU A 26 -28.18 -3.21 -23.52
C GLU A 26 -29.15 -4.36 -23.90
N CYS A 27 -30.29 -4.41 -23.25
CA CYS A 27 -31.34 -5.36 -23.60
C CYS A 27 -32.06 -4.92 -24.87
N ARG A 28 -32.08 -5.75 -25.88
CA ARG A 28 -32.77 -5.46 -27.17
C ARG A 28 -34.30 -5.38 -27.06
N VAL A 29 -34.87 -5.81 -25.92
CA VAL A 29 -36.34 -5.85 -25.74
C VAL A 29 -36.81 -4.62 -24.94
N CYS A 30 -36.14 -4.25 -23.86
CA CYS A 30 -36.55 -3.14 -22.98
C CYS A 30 -35.58 -1.97 -22.94
N HIS A 31 -34.50 -2.02 -23.72
CA HIS A 31 -33.41 -1.04 -23.74
C HIS A 31 -32.70 -0.81 -22.39
N GLY A 32 -32.98 -1.65 -21.38
CA GLY A 32 -32.35 -1.57 -20.08
C GLY A 32 -30.88 -2.00 -20.12
N MET A 33 -30.02 -1.24 -19.46
CA MET A 33 -28.61 -1.54 -19.33
C MET A 33 -28.39 -2.61 -18.24
N ASN A 34 -27.78 -3.73 -18.63
CA ASN A 34 -27.51 -4.86 -17.76
C ASN A 34 -26.02 -4.95 -17.45
N GLN A 35 -25.66 -4.84 -16.18
CA GLN A 35 -24.30 -5.13 -15.76
C GLN A 35 -24.06 -6.65 -15.83
N ILE A 36 -23.16 -7.05 -16.68
CA ILE A 36 -22.77 -8.44 -16.86
C ILE A 36 -21.51 -8.68 -16.05
N ARG A 37 -21.63 -9.45 -14.98
CA ARG A 37 -20.42 -9.94 -14.29
C ARG A 37 -19.68 -10.85 -15.28
N PRO A 38 -18.37 -10.68 -15.45
CA PRO A 38 -17.55 -11.57 -16.27
C PRO A 38 -17.88 -13.02 -15.90
N SER A 39 -18.06 -13.90 -16.90
CA SER A 39 -18.17 -15.31 -16.61
C SER A 39 -16.82 -15.73 -16.05
N THR A 40 -16.91 -16.22 -14.87
CA THR A 40 -15.87 -16.87 -14.14
C THR A 40 -15.12 -17.84 -15.06
N GLY A 41 -13.99 -17.38 -15.62
CA GLY A 41 -12.91 -18.26 -16.00
C GLY A 41 -12.43 -19.00 -14.74
N PRO A 42 -11.39 -19.83 -14.77
CA PRO A 42 -10.86 -20.52 -13.57
C PRO A 42 -10.50 -19.59 -12.39
N TRP A 43 -10.59 -18.29 -12.57
CA TRP A 43 -10.40 -17.19 -11.60
C TRP A 43 -11.67 -16.76 -10.84
N SER A 44 -12.74 -17.49 -10.91
CA SER A 44 -14.10 -17.04 -10.63
C SER A 44 -14.67 -17.34 -9.27
N GLN A 45 -13.93 -17.89 -8.38
CA GLN A 45 -14.17 -17.74 -6.95
C GLN A 45 -12.91 -17.13 -6.35
N PRO A 46 -13.02 -16.03 -5.60
CA PRO A 46 -11.93 -15.64 -4.75
C PRO A 46 -11.74 -16.80 -3.77
N LEU A 47 -10.73 -17.62 -4.04
CA LEU A 47 -10.18 -18.49 -3.03
C LEU A 47 -9.81 -17.53 -1.89
N ARG A 48 -10.54 -17.56 -0.78
CA ARG A 48 -10.08 -16.91 0.43
C ARG A 48 -8.74 -17.56 0.74
N PRO A 49 -7.64 -16.81 0.71
CA PRO A 49 -6.37 -17.39 1.11
C PRO A 49 -6.57 -17.86 2.55
N SER A 50 -6.52 -19.15 2.79
CA SER A 50 -6.50 -19.66 4.16
C SER A 50 -5.06 -19.52 4.65
N TYR A 51 -4.69 -18.31 5.04
CA TYR A 51 -3.44 -18.09 5.75
C TYR A 51 -3.62 -18.58 7.18
N ASN A 52 -3.12 -19.76 7.46
CA ASN A 52 -3.32 -20.47 8.74
C ASN A 52 -2.39 -20.00 9.87
N VAL A 53 -1.82 -18.79 9.77
CA VAL A 53 -0.84 -18.36 10.77
C VAL A 53 -1.34 -17.16 11.52
N PHE A 54 -1.58 -17.37 12.79
CA PHE A 54 -1.97 -16.37 13.76
C PHE A 54 -0.87 -16.27 14.82
N GLY A 55 0.20 -15.58 14.50
CA GLY A 55 1.26 -15.25 15.45
C GLY A 55 1.20 -13.79 15.87
N PRO A 56 1.87 -13.40 16.96
CA PRO A 56 1.92 -12.01 17.42
C PRO A 56 2.71 -11.08 16.47
N LYS A 57 3.34 -11.63 15.44
CA LYS A 57 4.08 -10.89 14.40
C LYS A 57 3.62 -11.33 13.02
N ARG A 58 3.03 -10.42 12.27
CA ARG A 58 2.57 -10.64 10.90
C ARG A 58 2.98 -9.48 10.00
N ALA A 59 3.27 -9.78 8.74
CA ALA A 59 3.61 -8.76 7.77
C ALA A 59 2.94 -9.01 6.41
N VAL A 60 2.56 -7.92 5.73
CA VAL A 60 2.24 -7.89 4.30
C VAL A 60 3.29 -7.03 3.62
N LEU A 61 3.96 -7.60 2.63
CA LEU A 61 4.98 -6.92 1.83
C LEU A 61 4.52 -6.94 0.37
N CYS A 62 4.27 -5.76 -0.18
CA CYS A 62 3.80 -5.60 -1.56
C CYS A 62 4.83 -4.80 -2.37
N GLY A 63 5.30 -5.37 -3.48
CA GLY A 63 6.24 -4.71 -4.38
C GLY A 63 5.83 -4.91 -5.83
N ILE A 64 5.64 -3.81 -6.57
CA ILE A 64 5.07 -3.83 -7.91
C ILE A 64 6.04 -3.19 -8.89
N ARG A 65 6.46 -3.97 -9.89
CA ARG A 65 7.30 -3.50 -10.99
C ARG A 65 6.51 -2.87 -12.14
N TYR A 66 5.23 -3.17 -12.27
CA TYR A 66 4.36 -2.81 -13.41
C TYR A 66 4.94 -3.33 -14.73
N HIS A 67 5.35 -4.59 -14.72
CA HIS A 67 5.98 -5.22 -15.88
C HIS A 67 5.10 -5.17 -17.13
N GLY A 68 5.69 -4.77 -18.26
CA GLY A 68 4.94 -4.57 -19.52
C GLY A 68 4.22 -3.23 -19.64
N GLN A 69 4.40 -2.32 -18.68
CA GLN A 69 3.89 -0.94 -18.72
C GLN A 69 5.07 0.03 -18.92
N ASP A 70 5.69 0.03 -20.09
CA ASP A 70 7.00 0.60 -20.40
C ASP A 70 7.32 1.97 -19.76
N SER A 71 6.34 2.88 -19.68
CA SER A 71 6.53 4.21 -19.09
C SER A 71 6.37 4.25 -17.56
N GLN A 72 5.91 3.17 -16.93
CA GLN A 72 5.62 3.11 -15.50
C GLN A 72 6.40 2.00 -14.79
N GLN A 73 7.27 1.28 -15.50
CA GLN A 73 8.02 0.18 -14.91
C GLN A 73 8.99 0.67 -13.84
N LEU A 74 8.96 0.01 -12.68
CA LEU A 74 9.89 0.18 -11.57
C LEU A 74 10.82 -1.03 -11.46
N ASN A 75 12.10 -0.81 -11.14
CA ASN A 75 13.10 -1.89 -11.11
C ASN A 75 13.51 -2.32 -9.71
N GLY A 76 13.30 -1.47 -8.70
CA GLY A 76 13.74 -1.67 -7.32
C GLY A 76 12.72 -2.33 -6.40
N THR A 77 11.43 -2.17 -6.65
CA THR A 77 10.34 -2.51 -5.72
C THR A 77 10.31 -3.97 -5.26
N VAL A 78 10.61 -4.91 -6.15
CA VAL A 78 10.72 -6.34 -5.78
C VAL A 78 11.94 -6.60 -4.91
N ASN A 79 13.06 -5.90 -5.15
CA ASN A 79 14.25 -6.00 -4.30
C ASN A 79 13.98 -5.42 -2.92
N ASP A 80 13.22 -4.33 -2.83
CA ASP A 80 12.81 -3.71 -1.56
C ASP A 80 11.99 -4.70 -0.71
N VAL A 81 11.04 -5.39 -1.31
CA VAL A 81 10.28 -6.45 -0.65
C VAL A 81 11.19 -7.60 -0.19
N LYS A 82 12.13 -8.07 -1.03
CA LYS A 82 13.10 -9.10 -0.66
C LYS A 82 13.98 -8.67 0.52
N ASN A 83 14.45 -7.43 0.50
CA ASN A 83 15.27 -6.86 1.58
C ASN A 83 14.46 -6.67 2.87
N MET A 84 13.23 -6.16 2.78
CA MET A 84 12.34 -6.01 3.93
C MET A 84 11.99 -7.37 4.55
N ASN A 85 11.68 -8.38 3.74
CA ASN A 85 11.44 -9.74 4.21
C ASN A 85 12.66 -10.30 4.97
N MET A 86 13.86 -10.16 4.40
CA MET A 86 15.10 -10.58 5.07
C MET A 86 15.30 -9.82 6.40
N PHE A 87 15.08 -8.53 6.43
CA PHE A 87 15.18 -7.69 7.63
C PHE A 87 14.19 -8.15 8.71
N LEU A 88 12.92 -8.34 8.39
CA LEU A 88 11.91 -8.76 9.34
C LEU A 88 12.19 -10.16 9.91
N VAL A 89 12.58 -11.11 9.06
CA VAL A 89 12.88 -12.48 9.51
C VAL A 89 14.14 -12.52 10.36
N LYS A 90 15.25 -11.94 9.85
CA LYS A 90 16.57 -12.15 10.45
C LYS A 90 16.80 -11.26 11.68
N TYR A 91 16.27 -10.04 11.67
CA TYR A 91 16.60 -9.04 12.70
C TYR A 91 15.41 -8.66 13.59
N CYS A 92 14.17 -8.78 13.08
CA CYS A 92 12.98 -8.46 13.85
C CYS A 92 12.26 -9.70 14.41
N GLY A 93 12.70 -10.92 14.04
CA GLY A 93 12.14 -12.17 14.55
C GLY A 93 10.71 -12.45 14.08
N PHE A 94 10.36 -12.04 12.87
CA PHE A 94 9.09 -12.44 12.24
C PHE A 94 9.23 -13.87 11.71
N PRO A 95 8.29 -14.78 12.02
CA PRO A 95 8.23 -16.09 11.39
C PRO A 95 8.03 -15.95 9.89
N ARG A 96 8.76 -16.75 9.08
CA ARG A 96 8.64 -16.67 7.61
C ARG A 96 7.22 -16.92 7.12
N GLU A 97 6.55 -17.86 7.73
CA GLU A 97 5.17 -18.25 7.46
C GLU A 97 4.13 -17.18 7.84
N SER A 98 4.51 -16.19 8.65
CA SER A 98 3.67 -15.06 9.02
C SER A 98 3.91 -13.81 8.15
N ILE A 99 4.65 -13.95 7.07
CA ILE A 99 4.91 -12.88 6.11
C ILE A 99 4.27 -13.22 4.77
N LEU A 100 3.27 -12.44 4.37
CA LEU A 100 2.64 -12.53 3.07
C LEU A 100 3.33 -11.57 2.10
N ILE A 101 3.82 -12.12 0.99
CA ILE A 101 4.49 -11.35 -0.06
C ILE A 101 3.59 -11.33 -1.30
N LEU A 102 3.37 -10.12 -1.84
CA LEU A 102 2.68 -9.89 -3.11
C LEU A 102 3.65 -9.18 -4.06
N THR A 103 3.93 -9.81 -5.20
CA THR A 103 4.78 -9.21 -6.24
C THR A 103 4.31 -9.62 -7.63
N ASP A 104 4.61 -8.76 -8.62
CA ASP A 104 4.51 -9.08 -10.05
C ASP A 104 5.85 -9.58 -10.62
N ASP A 105 6.71 -10.17 -9.77
CA ASP A 105 7.95 -10.81 -10.22
C ASP A 105 7.63 -11.95 -11.19
N MET A 106 8.41 -12.05 -12.26
CA MET A 106 8.22 -13.09 -13.29
C MET A 106 8.36 -14.53 -12.75
N GLU A 107 8.99 -14.69 -11.59
CA GLU A 107 9.13 -15.98 -10.91
C GLU A 107 7.90 -16.36 -10.07
N GLU A 108 7.04 -15.39 -9.69
CA GLU A 108 5.83 -15.69 -8.91
C GLU A 108 4.79 -16.40 -9.79
N ARG A 109 4.31 -17.53 -9.33
CA ARG A 109 3.34 -18.37 -10.06
C ARG A 109 1.99 -18.48 -9.35
N ASP A 110 1.91 -18.04 -8.10
CA ASP A 110 0.69 -18.07 -7.34
C ASP A 110 -0.17 -16.84 -7.64
N PRO A 111 -1.32 -16.99 -8.30
CA PRO A 111 -2.18 -15.87 -8.63
C PRO A 111 -2.67 -15.08 -7.42
N LEU A 112 -2.71 -15.70 -6.24
CA LEU A 112 -3.13 -15.04 -4.99
C LEU A 112 -2.05 -14.10 -4.45
N LYS A 113 -0.81 -14.25 -4.91
CA LYS A 113 0.31 -13.39 -4.57
C LYS A 113 0.57 -12.30 -5.60
N PHE A 114 -0.20 -12.27 -6.69
CA PHE A 114 -0.11 -11.20 -7.66
C PHE A 114 -0.75 -9.92 -7.09
N PRO A 115 -0.09 -8.74 -7.13
CA PRO A 115 -0.51 -7.55 -6.40
C PRO A 115 -1.66 -6.80 -7.08
N THR A 116 -2.77 -7.49 -7.32
CA THR A 116 -4.03 -6.90 -7.78
C THR A 116 -4.72 -6.15 -6.65
N LYS A 117 -5.60 -5.20 -6.98
CA LYS A 117 -6.43 -4.48 -5.98
C LYS A 117 -7.10 -5.46 -5.01
N TYR A 118 -7.72 -6.50 -5.54
CA TYR A 118 -8.39 -7.51 -4.73
C TYR A 118 -7.43 -8.23 -3.77
N ASN A 119 -6.28 -8.69 -4.27
CA ASN A 119 -5.33 -9.45 -3.45
C ASN A 119 -4.69 -8.58 -2.37
N ILE A 120 -4.36 -7.32 -2.67
CA ILE A 120 -3.83 -6.37 -1.69
C ILE A 120 -4.87 -6.11 -0.59
N GLN A 121 -6.14 -5.87 -0.94
CA GLN A 121 -7.21 -5.69 0.04
C GLN A 121 -7.42 -6.93 0.91
N MET A 122 -7.34 -8.13 0.33
CA MET A 122 -7.44 -9.39 1.09
C MET A 122 -6.24 -9.59 2.01
N ALA A 123 -5.04 -9.23 1.57
CA ALA A 123 -3.83 -9.28 2.39
C ALA A 123 -3.91 -8.31 3.58
N MET A 124 -4.39 -7.08 3.36
CA MET A 124 -4.62 -6.12 4.44
C MET A 124 -5.64 -6.65 5.47
N ARG A 125 -6.73 -7.25 5.04
CA ARG A 125 -7.71 -7.87 5.95
C ARG A 125 -7.09 -9.00 6.76
N TRP A 126 -6.32 -9.88 6.11
CA TRP A 126 -5.59 -10.93 6.81
C TRP A 126 -4.59 -10.38 7.83
N LEU A 127 -3.91 -9.26 7.52
CA LEU A 127 -2.95 -8.64 8.41
C LEU A 127 -3.57 -8.31 9.77
N ILE A 128 -4.81 -7.82 9.77
CA ILE A 128 -5.51 -7.36 10.99
C ILE A 128 -6.41 -8.43 11.61
N GLU A 129 -6.77 -9.48 10.88
CA GLU A 129 -7.70 -10.50 11.32
C GLU A 129 -7.25 -11.15 12.63
N GLY A 130 -8.10 -11.14 13.65
CA GLY A 130 -7.82 -11.74 14.97
C GLY A 130 -6.67 -11.06 15.73
N SER A 131 -6.30 -9.83 15.40
CA SER A 131 -5.25 -9.09 16.12
C SER A 131 -5.61 -8.87 17.57
N GLN A 132 -4.58 -8.96 18.44
CA GLN A 132 -4.70 -8.86 19.88
C GLN A 132 -3.65 -7.92 20.47
N SER A 133 -3.82 -7.59 21.76
CA SER A 133 -2.82 -6.83 22.49
C SER A 133 -1.48 -7.55 22.49
N GLY A 134 -0.41 -6.82 22.18
CA GLY A 134 0.94 -7.34 22.04
C GLY A 134 1.35 -7.68 20.61
N ASP A 135 0.40 -7.72 19.66
CA ASP A 135 0.71 -8.00 18.26
C ASP A 135 1.53 -6.86 17.62
N SER A 136 2.47 -7.26 16.77
CA SER A 136 3.30 -6.37 15.96
C SER A 136 3.07 -6.66 14.48
N LEU A 137 2.42 -5.73 13.81
CA LEU A 137 1.99 -5.86 12.43
C LEU A 137 2.83 -4.94 11.54
N VAL A 138 3.17 -5.41 10.34
CA VAL A 138 3.90 -4.60 9.35
C VAL A 138 3.15 -4.62 8.02
N PHE A 139 2.94 -3.43 7.46
CA PHE A 139 2.48 -3.26 6.09
C PHE A 139 3.58 -2.51 5.31
N HIS A 140 4.14 -3.14 4.28
CA HIS A 140 5.12 -2.51 3.40
C HIS A 140 4.60 -2.49 1.98
N PHE A 141 4.67 -1.32 1.36
CA PHE A 141 4.32 -1.12 -0.04
C PHE A 141 5.46 -0.39 -0.75
N ALA A 142 5.91 -0.95 -1.87
CA ALA A 142 6.84 -0.33 -2.79
C ALA A 142 6.23 -0.36 -4.20
N GLY A 143 5.90 0.81 -4.74
CA GLY A 143 5.16 0.92 -6.00
C GLY A 143 4.77 2.36 -6.33
N HIS A 144 3.87 2.53 -7.29
CA HIS A 144 3.31 3.85 -7.59
C HIS A 144 2.25 4.26 -6.56
N GLY A 145 2.30 5.54 -6.20
CA GLY A 145 1.24 6.25 -5.52
C GLY A 145 0.79 7.43 -6.38
N ALA A 146 -0.42 7.89 -6.16
CA ALA A 146 -1.02 9.03 -6.85
C ALA A 146 -2.00 9.75 -5.91
N GLN A 147 -2.60 10.83 -6.40
CA GLN A 147 -3.71 11.53 -5.75
C GLN A 147 -4.96 11.43 -6.62
N GLU A 148 -6.11 11.24 -5.99
CA GLU A 148 -7.42 11.30 -6.61
C GLU A 148 -8.27 12.40 -5.94
N PRO A 149 -9.27 13.01 -6.62
CA PRO A 149 -10.14 13.99 -5.99
C PRO A 149 -10.89 13.38 -4.80
N ASP A 150 -10.79 14.03 -3.63
CA ASP A 150 -11.56 13.67 -2.45
C ASP A 150 -13.07 13.83 -2.70
N MET A 151 -13.79 12.71 -2.70
CA MET A 151 -15.23 12.65 -2.89
C MET A 151 -15.99 12.61 -1.56
N SER A 152 -15.32 12.33 -0.46
CA SER A 152 -15.89 12.27 0.89
C SER A 152 -15.95 13.66 1.54
N GLY A 153 -15.09 14.58 1.12
CA GLY A 153 -14.99 15.95 1.60
C GLY A 153 -14.28 16.07 2.94
N ASP A 154 -13.43 15.11 3.26
CA ASP A 154 -12.72 15.07 4.52
C ASP A 154 -11.23 15.38 4.42
N GLU A 155 -10.70 15.62 3.21
CA GLU A 155 -9.34 16.09 3.01
C GLU A 155 -9.24 17.62 2.93
N LEU A 156 -8.19 18.19 3.57
CA LEU A 156 -7.97 19.63 3.59
C LEU A 156 -7.56 20.20 2.22
N ASP A 157 -6.79 19.45 1.48
CA ASP A 157 -6.31 19.78 0.14
C ASP A 157 -7.24 19.27 -0.97
N ARG A 158 -8.30 18.51 -0.60
CA ARG A 158 -9.32 17.92 -1.48
C ARG A 158 -8.77 16.76 -2.35
N SER A 159 -7.79 16.07 -1.87
CA SER A 159 -7.18 14.95 -2.56
C SER A 159 -7.04 13.75 -1.62
N ASP A 160 -7.49 12.58 -2.06
CA ASP A 160 -7.21 11.31 -1.41
C ASP A 160 -5.88 10.76 -1.94
N GLU A 161 -5.00 10.30 -1.07
CA GLU A 161 -3.81 9.55 -1.46
C GLU A 161 -4.19 8.12 -1.81
N VAL A 162 -3.51 7.59 -2.84
CA VAL A 162 -3.80 6.25 -3.33
C VAL A 162 -2.52 5.44 -3.54
N ILE A 163 -2.62 4.12 -3.32
CA ILE A 163 -1.66 3.15 -3.83
C ILE A 163 -2.21 2.52 -5.11
N CYS A 164 -1.31 2.31 -6.10
CA CYS A 164 -1.68 1.83 -7.42
C CYS A 164 -1.41 0.32 -7.54
N PRO A 165 -2.44 -0.55 -7.50
CA PRO A 165 -2.28 -1.98 -7.80
C PRO A 165 -1.82 -2.20 -9.24
N VAL A 166 -1.33 -3.40 -9.55
CA VAL A 166 -0.90 -3.76 -10.91
C VAL A 166 -2.03 -3.67 -11.95
N ASP A 167 -3.28 -3.85 -11.50
CA ASP A 167 -4.51 -3.77 -12.29
C ASP A 167 -5.28 -2.45 -12.08
N SER A 168 -4.59 -1.40 -11.63
CA SER A 168 -5.22 -0.10 -11.32
C SER A 168 -5.98 0.53 -12.49
N ARG A 169 -5.51 0.31 -13.72
CA ARG A 169 -6.19 0.81 -14.94
C ARG A 169 -7.58 0.21 -15.16
N GLU A 170 -7.79 -1.05 -14.72
CA GLU A 170 -9.03 -1.80 -14.87
C GLU A 170 -9.90 -1.78 -13.63
N GLN A 171 -9.27 -1.82 -12.43
CA GLN A 171 -9.97 -1.96 -11.15
C GLN A 171 -9.95 -0.68 -10.30
N GLY A 172 -9.20 0.35 -10.73
CA GLY A 172 -8.96 1.56 -9.96
C GLY A 172 -7.92 1.38 -8.85
N ASN A 173 -7.56 2.47 -8.22
CA ASN A 173 -6.59 2.51 -7.13
C ASN A 173 -7.22 2.11 -5.78
N ILE A 174 -6.40 1.97 -4.75
CA ILE A 174 -6.83 1.78 -3.36
C ILE A 174 -6.65 3.11 -2.64
N LEU A 175 -7.76 3.68 -2.17
CA LEU A 175 -7.78 4.96 -1.45
C LEU A 175 -7.23 4.79 -0.02
N ASP A 176 -6.66 5.84 0.53
CA ASP A 176 -6.24 5.94 1.93
C ASP A 176 -7.40 5.69 2.91
N ASP A 177 -8.60 6.16 2.62
CA ASP A 177 -9.85 5.81 3.30
C ASP A 177 -10.08 4.29 3.39
N GLU A 178 -9.87 3.57 2.28
CA GLU A 178 -9.99 2.10 2.23
C GLU A 178 -8.90 1.42 3.07
N ILE A 179 -7.67 1.96 3.03
CA ILE A 179 -6.54 1.46 3.82
C ILE A 179 -6.80 1.69 5.30
N ASN A 180 -7.16 2.92 5.68
CA ASN A 180 -7.49 3.27 7.05
C ASN A 180 -8.61 2.38 7.62
N ALA A 181 -9.73 2.28 6.90
CA ALA A 181 -10.86 1.45 7.31
C ALA A 181 -10.50 -0.04 7.48
N THR A 182 -9.51 -0.53 6.72
CA THR A 182 -9.15 -1.94 6.71
C THR A 182 -8.12 -2.30 7.78
N ILE A 183 -7.03 -1.51 7.96
CA ILE A 183 -5.91 -1.89 8.83
C ILE A 183 -5.64 -0.93 9.99
N VAL A 184 -6.17 0.31 9.97
CA VAL A 184 -5.97 1.28 11.04
C VAL A 184 -7.12 1.23 12.04
N ARG A 185 -8.34 1.52 11.59
CA ARG A 185 -9.53 1.58 12.48
C ARG A 185 -9.78 0.32 13.31
N PRO A 186 -9.64 -0.91 12.76
CA PRO A 186 -9.88 -2.13 13.54
C PRO A 186 -8.74 -2.49 14.48
N LEU A 187 -7.61 -1.76 14.49
CA LEU A 187 -6.42 -2.09 15.28
C LEU A 187 -6.72 -2.02 16.80
N PRO A 188 -6.71 -3.16 17.53
CA PRO A 188 -7.16 -3.21 18.91
C PRO A 188 -6.11 -2.64 19.87
N ARG A 189 -6.56 -2.28 21.06
CA ARG A 189 -5.69 -1.78 22.14
C ARG A 189 -4.50 -2.70 22.38
N GLY A 190 -3.30 -2.10 22.39
CA GLY A 190 -2.03 -2.79 22.64
C GLY A 190 -1.41 -3.47 21.43
N ALA A 191 -2.10 -3.54 20.29
CA ALA A 191 -1.49 -3.92 19.02
C ALA A 191 -0.77 -2.74 18.39
N LYS A 192 0.28 -3.01 17.59
CA LYS A 192 1.05 -2.00 16.86
C LYS A 192 1.11 -2.34 15.39
N LEU A 193 0.79 -1.37 14.55
CA LEU A 193 0.97 -1.43 13.11
C LEU A 193 2.08 -0.45 12.69
N HIS A 194 3.08 -0.95 11.98
CA HIS A 194 4.06 -0.12 11.28
C HIS A 194 3.83 -0.26 9.78
N ALA A 195 3.48 0.83 9.12
CA ALA A 195 3.46 0.92 7.68
C ALA A 195 4.76 1.58 7.20
N VAL A 196 5.40 0.98 6.19
CA VAL A 196 6.61 1.49 5.55
C VAL A 196 6.28 1.61 4.06
N ILE A 197 6.08 2.84 3.59
CA ILE A 197 5.51 3.12 2.27
C ILE A 197 6.54 3.82 1.39
N ASP A 198 7.00 3.12 0.36
CA ASP A 198 7.94 3.62 -0.65
C ASP A 198 7.19 3.87 -1.95
N SER A 199 6.44 4.97 -1.97
CA SER A 199 5.69 5.43 -3.16
C SER A 199 5.63 6.96 -3.21
N CYS A 200 5.31 7.50 -4.39
CA CYS A 200 5.00 8.93 -4.54
C CYS A 200 3.70 9.26 -3.81
N HIS A 201 3.51 10.51 -3.42
CA HIS A 201 2.27 10.98 -2.80
C HIS A 201 1.78 10.06 -1.67
N SER A 202 2.66 9.75 -0.71
CA SER A 202 2.35 8.78 0.35
C SER A 202 2.37 9.37 1.75
N GLY A 203 2.44 10.70 1.86
CA GLY A 203 2.51 11.39 3.13
C GLY A 203 1.37 11.00 4.07
N THR A 204 0.14 10.99 3.58
CA THR A 204 -1.07 10.70 4.35
C THR A 204 -1.77 9.40 3.99
N VAL A 205 -1.15 8.52 3.20
CA VAL A 205 -1.73 7.27 2.65
C VAL A 205 -2.40 6.30 3.64
N LEU A 206 -2.19 6.44 4.93
CA LEU A 206 -2.92 5.73 5.99
C LEU A 206 -4.01 6.59 6.63
N ASP A 207 -4.13 7.84 6.21
CA ASP A 207 -5.08 8.82 6.69
C ASP A 207 -5.09 8.89 8.23
N LEU A 208 -3.90 9.17 8.78
CA LEU A 208 -3.67 9.26 10.21
C LEU A 208 -3.85 10.70 10.72
N ALA A 209 -4.30 10.85 11.97
CA ALA A 209 -4.67 12.14 12.54
C ALA A 209 -3.52 13.12 12.72
N TYR A 210 -2.29 12.63 12.88
CA TYR A 210 -1.14 13.46 13.22
C TYR A 210 -0.01 13.22 12.23
N VAL A 211 0.46 14.29 11.61
CA VAL A 211 1.67 14.31 10.76
C VAL A 211 2.81 14.97 11.51
N TRP A 212 3.95 14.30 11.55
CA TRP A 212 5.17 14.84 12.09
C TRP A 212 6.21 14.92 10.98
N SER A 213 6.50 16.11 10.53
CA SER A 213 7.37 16.38 9.41
C SER A 213 8.66 17.09 9.80
N LEU A 214 9.73 16.81 9.05
CA LEU A 214 11.01 17.47 9.19
C LEU A 214 11.20 18.47 8.05
N SER A 215 11.15 19.78 8.35
CA SER A 215 11.34 20.83 7.35
C SER A 215 12.71 20.74 6.66
N ARG A 216 12.86 21.45 5.53
CA ARG A 216 14.16 21.54 4.81
C ARG A 216 15.27 22.11 5.68
N GLU A 217 14.93 22.99 6.61
CA GLU A 217 15.84 23.64 7.56
C GLU A 217 16.18 22.75 8.76
N GLY A 218 15.53 21.58 8.89
CA GLY A 218 15.76 20.63 9.97
C GLY A 218 14.93 20.84 11.23
N TYR A 219 13.85 21.61 11.14
CA TYR A 219 12.89 21.79 12.22
C TYR A 219 11.79 20.75 12.16
N TRP A 220 11.43 20.20 13.32
CA TRP A 220 10.30 19.29 13.44
C TRP A 220 9.01 20.08 13.64
N THR A 221 8.00 19.74 12.86
CA THR A 221 6.66 20.32 12.96
C THR A 221 5.63 19.21 13.15
N TRP A 222 4.64 19.47 13.99
CA TRP A 222 3.46 18.65 14.12
C TRP A 222 2.31 19.32 13.40
N ASP A 223 1.63 18.61 12.57
CA ASP A 223 0.37 19.01 11.99
C ASP A 223 -0.73 18.04 12.42
N TYR A 224 -1.88 18.59 12.75
CA TYR A 224 -3.07 17.82 13.10
C TYR A 224 -4.08 17.97 11.97
N GLN A 225 -4.24 16.93 11.17
CA GLN A 225 -5.00 16.94 9.95
C GLN A 225 -6.51 17.25 10.16
N TYR A 226 -7.02 17.04 11.37
CA TYR A 226 -8.47 17.10 11.63
C TYR A 226 -8.98 18.42 12.24
N TYR A 227 -8.21 19.49 12.25
CA TYR A 227 -8.61 20.74 12.94
C TYR A 227 -9.82 21.45 12.32
N ARG A 228 -10.21 21.19 11.11
CA ARG A 228 -11.16 22.01 10.36
C ARG A 228 -12.38 21.31 9.78
N VAL A 229 -12.47 20.00 9.87
CA VAL A 229 -13.55 19.25 9.23
C VAL A 229 -14.23 18.30 10.24
N ARG A 230 -15.55 18.20 10.19
CA ARG A 230 -16.30 17.17 10.93
C ARG A 230 -16.04 15.83 10.25
N ARG A 231 -15.04 15.10 10.71
CA ARG A 231 -14.64 13.83 10.10
C ARG A 231 -15.25 12.63 10.80
N PRO A 232 -15.53 11.54 10.06
CA PRO A 232 -15.74 10.25 10.67
C PRO A 232 -14.51 9.88 11.52
N ASN A 233 -14.71 9.09 12.57
CA ASN A 233 -13.62 8.63 13.41
C ASN A 233 -12.67 7.72 12.61
N LYS A 234 -11.49 8.23 12.25
CA LYS A 234 -10.42 7.51 11.53
C LYS A 234 -9.34 6.97 12.49
N ASP A 235 -9.51 7.19 13.80
CA ASP A 235 -8.62 6.68 14.84
C ASP A 235 -8.66 5.15 14.95
N THR A 236 -7.60 4.56 15.52
CA THR A 236 -7.55 3.13 15.84
C THR A 236 -8.57 2.76 16.92
N SER A 237 -8.86 1.48 17.08
CA SER A 237 -9.65 0.94 18.21
C SER A 237 -8.81 0.82 19.51
N GLY A 238 -7.84 1.70 19.70
CA GLY A 238 -6.95 1.78 20.86
C GLY A 238 -5.55 1.19 20.64
N GLY A 239 -5.26 0.72 19.44
CA GLY A 239 -3.92 0.34 19.01
C GLY A 239 -3.07 1.54 18.59
N VAL A 240 -1.83 1.28 18.20
CA VAL A 240 -0.89 2.29 17.70
C VAL A 240 -0.58 2.00 16.24
N ALA A 241 -0.95 2.90 15.34
CA ALA A 241 -0.58 2.87 13.94
C ALA A 241 0.49 3.94 13.66
N ILE A 242 1.54 3.56 12.96
CA ILE A 242 2.66 4.42 12.58
C ILE A 242 2.92 4.21 11.10
N CYS A 243 2.86 5.27 10.31
CA CYS A 243 3.28 5.27 8.92
C CYS A 243 4.63 5.97 8.79
N ILE A 244 5.52 5.38 8.02
CA ILE A 244 6.80 5.93 7.62
C ILE A 244 6.78 5.96 6.11
N SER A 245 6.76 7.16 5.50
CA SER A 245 6.64 7.34 4.06
C SER A 245 7.84 8.08 3.47
N GLY A 246 8.15 7.79 2.22
CA GLY A 246 9.32 8.32 1.52
C GLY A 246 9.12 9.67 0.86
N CYS A 247 7.90 10.15 0.75
CA CYS A 247 7.55 11.36 0.01
C CYS A 247 6.44 12.15 0.68
N HIS A 248 6.51 13.49 0.56
CA HIS A 248 5.34 14.35 0.69
C HIS A 248 4.34 14.08 -0.43
N ASP A 249 3.12 14.56 -0.26
CA ASP A 249 2.05 14.44 -1.23
C ASP A 249 2.36 15.10 -2.58
N ASP A 250 3.35 16.00 -2.61
CA ASP A 250 3.84 16.68 -3.82
C ASP A 250 5.13 16.10 -4.41
N GLN A 251 5.63 14.94 -3.92
CA GLN A 251 6.94 14.40 -4.30
C GLN A 251 6.90 13.00 -4.90
N SER A 252 7.93 12.65 -5.69
CA SER A 252 8.13 11.34 -6.30
C SER A 252 9.19 10.52 -5.58
N SER A 253 8.88 9.25 -5.28
CA SER A 253 9.84 8.26 -4.77
C SER A 253 10.87 7.87 -5.84
N LYS A 254 12.09 7.49 -5.44
CA LYS A 254 13.19 7.22 -6.36
C LYS A 254 13.87 5.90 -6.15
N GLU A 255 14.19 5.28 -7.27
CA GLU A 255 15.03 4.09 -7.35
C GLU A 255 16.46 4.46 -7.76
N THR A 256 17.43 3.84 -7.12
CA THR A 256 18.84 4.06 -7.43
C THR A 256 19.68 2.79 -7.29
N PRO A 257 20.60 2.51 -8.22
CA PRO A 257 21.59 1.46 -8.03
C PRO A 257 22.77 1.91 -7.14
N ALA A 258 22.92 3.21 -6.88
CA ALA A 258 24.07 3.76 -6.17
C ALA A 258 24.17 3.22 -4.73
N LEU A 259 23.08 2.98 -4.06
CA LEU A 259 23.03 2.48 -2.68
C LEU A 259 23.39 0.99 -2.55
N SER A 260 23.21 0.21 -3.60
CA SER A 260 23.57 -1.21 -3.66
C SER A 260 24.98 -1.48 -4.20
N GLY A 261 25.80 -0.45 -4.33
CA GLY A 261 27.11 -0.57 -4.96
C GLY A 261 27.06 -0.79 -6.47
N GLY A 262 25.95 -0.46 -7.13
CA GLY A 262 25.77 -0.61 -8.58
C GLY A 262 25.23 -1.97 -9.03
N TYR A 263 24.95 -2.89 -8.09
CA TYR A 263 24.55 -4.27 -8.44
C TYR A 263 23.05 -4.47 -8.63
N ALA A 264 22.21 -3.65 -8.02
CA ALA A 264 20.76 -3.77 -8.14
C ALA A 264 20.05 -2.43 -7.89
N PHE A 265 18.91 -2.21 -8.51
CA PHE A 265 18.03 -1.10 -8.17
C PHE A 265 17.35 -1.37 -6.83
N THR A 266 17.18 -0.33 -6.01
CA THR A 266 16.43 -0.35 -4.75
C THR A 266 15.82 1.02 -4.53
N GLY A 267 14.68 1.09 -3.85
CA GLY A 267 14.10 2.34 -3.38
C GLY A 267 15.05 2.99 -2.35
N ALA A 268 15.38 4.25 -2.55
CA ALA A 268 16.28 4.95 -1.65
C ALA A 268 15.72 5.01 -0.22
N PHE A 269 14.42 5.09 -0.11
CA PHE A 269 13.70 5.11 1.16
C PHE A 269 13.80 3.77 1.89
N THR A 270 13.37 2.68 1.26
CA THR A 270 13.42 1.33 1.85
C THR A 270 14.83 0.93 2.26
N TYR A 271 15.82 1.24 1.40
CA TYR A 271 17.22 0.99 1.72
C TYR A 271 17.67 1.79 2.96
N SER A 272 17.41 3.10 2.99
CA SER A 272 17.84 3.96 4.11
C SER A 272 17.18 3.56 5.42
N PHE A 273 15.91 3.14 5.39
CA PHE A 273 15.19 2.59 6.54
C PHE A 273 15.90 1.35 7.10
N ILE A 274 16.10 0.33 6.27
CA ILE A 274 16.71 -0.93 6.70
C ILE A 274 18.15 -0.68 7.17
N TYR A 275 18.93 0.10 6.42
CA TYR A 275 20.31 0.42 6.78
C TYR A 275 20.40 1.09 8.17
N THR A 276 19.56 2.10 8.41
CA THR A 276 19.54 2.82 9.68
C THR A 276 19.14 1.89 10.83
N MET A 277 18.07 1.11 10.65
CA MET A 277 17.61 0.16 11.68
C MET A 277 18.66 -0.89 12.05
N LEU A 278 19.51 -1.29 11.09
CA LEU A 278 20.59 -2.27 11.33
C LEU A 278 21.81 -1.67 12.04
N ASN A 279 22.13 -0.41 11.75
CA ASN A 279 23.36 0.21 12.24
C ASN A 279 23.16 1.02 13.54
N GLU A 280 21.93 1.45 13.82
CA GLU A 280 21.60 2.24 15.01
C GLU A 280 20.41 1.62 15.77
N PRO A 281 20.59 0.53 16.52
CA PRO A 281 19.50 -0.10 17.26
C PRO A 281 18.97 0.78 18.39
N GLY A 282 17.67 0.74 18.61
CA GLY A 282 17.01 1.47 19.71
C GLY A 282 16.79 2.96 19.47
N LEU A 283 16.75 3.36 18.23
CA LEU A 283 16.46 4.74 17.84
C LEU A 283 15.04 5.18 18.22
N SER A 284 14.92 6.47 18.57
CA SER A 284 13.64 7.15 18.47
C SER A 284 13.29 7.38 17.00
N TYR A 285 12.00 7.51 16.69
CA TYR A 285 11.58 7.79 15.32
C TYR A 285 12.25 9.05 14.74
N GLY A 286 12.37 10.13 15.51
CA GLY A 286 13.05 11.34 15.06
C GLY A 286 14.50 11.12 14.66
N ARG A 287 15.24 10.27 15.39
CA ARG A 287 16.59 9.89 15.00
C ARG A 287 16.63 9.02 13.76
N LEU A 288 15.72 8.03 13.67
CA LEU A 288 15.56 7.20 12.49
C LEU A 288 15.42 8.06 11.23
N LEU A 289 14.55 9.06 11.28
CA LEU A 289 14.31 9.97 10.18
C LEU A 289 15.47 10.82 9.79
N SER A 290 16.10 11.44 10.78
CA SER A 290 17.26 12.27 10.56
C SER A 290 18.39 11.48 9.91
N ALA A 291 18.58 10.21 10.34
CA ALA A 291 19.58 9.32 9.76
C ALA A 291 19.22 8.90 8.32
N MET A 292 17.96 8.49 8.08
CA MET A 292 17.46 8.16 6.75
C MET A 292 17.66 9.33 5.77
N ARG A 293 17.26 10.53 6.19
CA ARG A 293 17.43 11.76 5.39
C ARG A 293 18.89 12.03 5.05
N SER A 294 19.81 11.82 6.02
CA SER A 294 21.23 12.00 5.78
C SER A 294 21.77 11.01 4.75
N ILE A 295 21.32 9.76 4.78
CA ILE A 295 21.71 8.74 3.81
C ILE A 295 21.21 9.13 2.41
N ILE A 296 19.93 9.47 2.28
CA ILE A 296 19.33 9.84 0.98
C ILE A 296 19.98 11.07 0.40
N ARG A 297 20.25 12.11 1.21
CA ARG A 297 20.94 13.32 0.77
C ARG A 297 22.41 13.08 0.38
N GLY A 298 23.02 12.04 0.90
CA GLY A 298 24.38 11.63 0.59
C GLY A 298 24.53 10.78 -0.68
N ILE A 299 23.43 10.48 -1.41
CA ILE A 299 23.51 9.71 -2.65
C ILE A 299 24.30 10.47 -3.71
N PRO A 300 25.42 9.92 -4.21
CA PRO A 300 26.24 10.60 -5.19
C PRO A 300 25.49 10.85 -6.51
N ASN A 301 25.68 12.04 -7.08
CA ASN A 301 25.12 12.44 -8.38
C ASN A 301 23.59 12.42 -8.47
N ASP A 302 22.87 12.46 -7.36
CA ASP A 302 21.43 12.65 -7.37
C ASP A 302 21.09 14.15 -7.20
N PRO A 303 20.68 14.87 -8.28
CA PRO A 303 20.36 16.29 -8.21
C PRO A 303 19.14 16.59 -7.34
N TYR A 304 18.37 15.58 -6.98
CA TYR A 304 17.15 15.68 -6.18
C TYR A 304 17.31 15.18 -4.75
N ALA A 305 18.47 14.63 -4.39
CA ALA A 305 18.74 14.14 -3.04
C ALA A 305 18.58 15.27 -1.98
N SER A 306 18.83 16.53 -2.36
CA SER A 306 18.61 17.70 -1.51
C SER A 306 17.13 18.07 -1.32
N LEU A 307 16.24 17.59 -2.18
CA LEU A 307 14.80 17.89 -2.14
C LEU A 307 14.00 16.85 -1.33
N PHE A 308 14.63 15.75 -0.94
CA PHE A 308 13.96 14.73 -0.13
C PHE A 308 13.55 15.29 1.24
N ASN A 309 12.27 15.43 1.42
CA ASN A 309 11.66 15.56 2.74
C ASN A 309 11.11 14.18 3.11
N THR A 310 11.50 13.68 4.25
CA THR A 310 10.89 12.46 4.82
C THR A 310 9.86 12.92 5.84
N ASP A 311 8.62 12.56 5.63
CA ASP A 311 7.54 12.83 6.57
C ASP A 311 7.15 11.59 7.36
N PHE A 312 6.59 11.82 8.50
CA PHE A 312 6.13 10.78 9.41
C PHE A 312 4.74 11.09 9.89
N ILE A 313 3.93 10.07 9.89
CA ILE A 313 2.57 10.19 10.37
C ILE A 313 2.40 9.24 11.54
N PHE A 314 2.05 9.79 12.67
CA PHE A 314 1.67 9.04 13.85
C PHE A 314 0.18 9.21 14.10
N ALA A 315 -0.53 8.09 14.22
CA ALA A 315 -1.82 8.12 14.88
C ALA A 315 -1.77 7.23 16.11
N SER A 316 -1.82 7.82 17.26
CA SER A 316 -2.33 7.12 18.43
C SER A 316 -3.08 8.10 19.30
N ARG A 317 -4.27 7.73 19.75
CA ARG A 317 -4.77 8.18 21.05
C ARG A 317 -4.58 7.03 22.01
N GLN A 318 -3.85 7.32 23.10
CA GLN A 318 -3.99 6.55 24.33
C GLN A 318 -5.36 6.81 24.94
#